data_cbdff4f3771581baa22c93fab63c757a
#
_entry.id   cbdff4f3771581baa22c93fab63c757a
#
_cell.length_a   1.000
_cell.length_b   1.000
_cell.length_c   1.000
_cell.angle_alpha   90.00
_cell.angle_beta   90.00
_cell.angle_gamma   90.00
#
_symmetry.space_group_name_H-M   'P 1'
#
loop_
_entity.id
_entity.type
_entity.pdbx_description
1 polymer ?
#
loop_
_entity_poly.entity_id
_entity_poly.type
_entity_poly.pdbx_seq_one_letter_code
_entity_poly.pdbx_strand_id
1 'polypeptide(L)'
;MKFYSRFIALLGMLVAVSAFAGIPDSPQQVQPPSVGTRAPIFAARTAQGTLRTFEPDSYKKPTVVLFYRGGWCPYCNAQLSDLHLVEPKLRKSGFEIVFLSTDRPELLYSSLKATDIHYTLLSDSHLEAAKAFHVVYHVDAATLAKMREYGVDLEATTGTKEHELPVPSVFIIDTSGTIRFVYSNPDYTIRLGADALWAAAQPLATVK
;
A
#
# COMPACT_ATOMS: atom_id res chain seq x y z
N MET A 1 -40.30 32.95 -47.70
CA MET A 1 -40.33 32.52 -46.30
C MET A 1 -39.42 31.31 -46.18
N LYS A 2 -38.23 31.48 -45.55
CA LYS A 2 -37.24 30.40 -45.32
C LYS A 2 -37.32 30.00 -43.86
N PHE A 3 -37.76 28.75 -43.56
CA PHE A 3 -37.77 28.17 -42.25
C PHE A 3 -36.38 27.60 -41.92
N TYR A 4 -35.67 28.19 -40.94
CA TYR A 4 -34.46 27.62 -40.37
C TYR A 4 -34.85 26.68 -39.21
N SER A 5 -34.73 25.37 -39.45
CA SER A 5 -34.85 24.36 -38.39
C SER A 5 -33.57 24.33 -37.57
N ARG A 6 -33.66 24.71 -36.31
CA ARG A 6 -32.55 24.61 -35.33
C ARG A 6 -32.53 23.20 -34.75
N PHE A 7 -31.58 22.38 -35.18
CA PHE A 7 -31.23 21.14 -34.48
C PHE A 7 -30.46 21.47 -33.19
N ILE A 8 -31.08 21.27 -32.02
CA ILE A 8 -30.42 21.30 -30.74
C ILE A 8 -29.82 19.91 -30.52
N ALA A 9 -28.50 19.78 -30.65
CA ALA A 9 -27.77 18.57 -30.25
C ALA A 9 -27.66 18.52 -28.71
N LEU A 10 -28.44 17.65 -28.10
CA LEU A 10 -28.27 17.32 -26.68
C LEU A 10 -27.00 16.49 -26.53
N LEU A 11 -25.92 17.12 -26.05
CA LEU A 11 -24.68 16.43 -25.67
C LEU A 11 -24.91 15.78 -24.29
N GLY A 12 -25.27 14.49 -24.29
CA GLY A 12 -25.41 13.70 -23.08
C GLY A 12 -24.05 13.51 -22.41
N MET A 13 -23.85 14.19 -21.29
CA MET A 13 -22.68 14.03 -20.44
C MET A 13 -22.82 12.68 -19.72
N LEU A 14 -22.09 11.65 -20.19
CA LEU A 14 -21.97 10.36 -19.52
C LEU A 14 -21.20 10.59 -18.23
N VAL A 15 -21.89 10.72 -17.11
CA VAL A 15 -21.27 10.65 -15.78
C VAL A 15 -20.92 9.19 -15.53
N ALA A 16 -19.65 8.84 -15.67
CA ALA A 16 -19.14 7.54 -15.24
C ALA A 16 -19.27 7.47 -13.72
N VAL A 17 -20.33 6.83 -13.24
CA VAL A 17 -20.45 6.44 -11.83
C VAL A 17 -19.43 5.33 -11.59
N SER A 18 -18.28 5.68 -10.99
CA SER A 18 -17.36 4.68 -10.47
C SER A 18 -18.09 3.93 -9.36
N ALA A 19 -18.60 2.74 -9.66
CA ALA A 19 -19.11 1.85 -8.66
C ALA A 19 -17.94 1.54 -7.69
N PHE A 20 -18.08 1.89 -6.42
CA PHE A 20 -17.22 1.37 -5.37
C PHE A 20 -17.43 -0.15 -5.35
N ALA A 21 -16.54 -0.87 -6.00
CA ALA A 21 -16.47 -2.31 -5.84
C ALA A 21 -16.15 -2.58 -4.37
N GLY A 22 -16.96 -3.42 -3.70
CA GLY A 22 -16.69 -3.85 -2.33
C GLY A 22 -15.30 -4.49 -2.24
N ILE A 23 -14.86 -4.76 -1.02
CA ILE A 23 -13.59 -5.49 -0.80
C ILE A 23 -13.74 -6.90 -1.38
N PRO A 24 -12.81 -7.36 -2.24
CA PRO A 24 -12.90 -8.67 -2.88
C PRO A 24 -12.69 -9.82 -1.88
N ASP A 25 -13.28 -10.97 -2.18
CA ASP A 25 -13.20 -12.19 -1.35
C ASP A 25 -11.90 -12.99 -1.57
N SER A 26 -11.05 -12.56 -2.50
CA SER A 26 -9.78 -13.23 -2.74
C SER A 26 -8.68 -12.27 -3.19
N PRO A 27 -7.41 -12.58 -2.87
CA PRO A 27 -6.28 -11.73 -3.24
C PRO A 27 -6.09 -11.62 -4.77
N GLN A 28 -6.58 -12.59 -5.57
CA GLN A 28 -6.49 -12.59 -7.03
C GLN A 28 -7.40 -11.53 -7.69
N GLN A 29 -8.42 -11.07 -6.97
CA GLN A 29 -9.39 -10.08 -7.45
C GLN A 29 -8.98 -8.64 -7.11
N VAL A 30 -7.91 -8.47 -6.35
CA VAL A 30 -7.39 -7.16 -5.96
C VAL A 30 -6.87 -6.41 -7.19
N GLN A 31 -7.23 -5.13 -7.30
CA GLN A 31 -6.87 -4.27 -8.43
C GLN A 31 -6.24 -2.96 -7.94
N PRO A 32 -4.93 -2.93 -7.68
CA PRO A 32 -4.23 -1.73 -7.26
C PRO A 32 -4.25 -0.64 -8.34
N PRO A 33 -4.12 0.64 -7.97
CA PRO A 33 -4.04 1.74 -8.93
C PRO A 33 -2.86 1.58 -9.88
N SER A 34 -3.07 1.99 -11.13
CA SER A 34 -2.08 1.82 -12.21
C SER A 34 -0.98 2.87 -12.15
N VAL A 35 0.18 2.54 -12.75
CA VAL A 35 1.24 3.52 -13.04
C VAL A 35 0.68 4.68 -13.87
N GLY A 36 1.07 5.91 -13.53
CA GLY A 36 0.63 7.15 -14.16
C GLY A 36 -0.60 7.78 -13.49
N THR A 37 -1.28 7.08 -12.58
CA THR A 37 -2.39 7.67 -11.80
C THR A 37 -1.87 8.44 -10.59
N ARG A 38 -2.67 9.36 -10.05
CA ARG A 38 -2.35 10.01 -8.77
C ARG A 38 -2.51 9.02 -7.62
N ALA A 39 -1.59 9.09 -6.67
CA ALA A 39 -1.70 8.33 -5.43
C ALA A 39 -2.96 8.76 -4.66
N PRO A 40 -3.69 7.84 -4.02
CA PRO A 40 -4.81 8.23 -3.17
C PRO A 40 -4.32 8.99 -1.94
N ILE A 41 -5.22 9.76 -1.34
CA ILE A 41 -5.02 10.30 0.01
C ILE A 41 -5.16 9.14 0.98
N PHE A 42 -4.23 9.02 1.92
CA PHE A 42 -4.31 8.03 2.98
C PHE A 42 -3.72 8.54 4.29
N ALA A 43 -4.08 7.90 5.38
CA ALA A 43 -3.52 8.16 6.69
C ALA A 43 -3.19 6.85 7.40
N ALA A 44 -2.17 6.88 8.25
CA ALA A 44 -1.76 5.75 9.08
C ALA A 44 -1.14 6.26 10.39
N ARG A 45 -1.02 5.39 11.41
CA ARG A 45 -0.59 5.80 12.74
C ARG A 45 0.85 5.38 13.03
N THR A 46 1.59 6.26 13.71
CA THR A 46 2.89 5.89 14.29
C THR A 46 2.71 4.90 15.45
N ALA A 47 3.79 4.31 15.95
CA ALA A 47 3.78 3.45 17.13
C ALA A 47 3.25 4.16 18.40
N GLN A 48 3.32 5.49 18.44
CA GLN A 48 2.76 6.31 19.51
C GLN A 48 1.29 6.69 19.28
N GLY A 49 0.66 6.16 18.21
CA GLY A 49 -0.74 6.43 17.85
C GLY A 49 -0.97 7.76 17.10
N THR A 50 0.07 8.54 16.83
CA THR A 50 -0.05 9.82 16.10
C THR A 50 -0.42 9.56 14.64
N LEU A 51 -1.47 10.20 14.15
CA LEU A 51 -1.91 10.09 12.76
C LEU A 51 -0.96 10.88 11.84
N ARG A 52 -0.52 10.23 10.76
CA ARG A 52 0.18 10.86 9.64
C ARG A 52 -0.67 10.75 8.39
N THR A 53 -0.91 11.86 7.73
CA THR A 53 -1.65 11.93 6.46
C THR A 53 -0.68 12.14 5.30
N PHE A 54 -0.96 11.45 4.20
CA PHE A 54 -0.23 11.52 2.94
C PHE A 54 -1.20 11.98 1.85
N GLU A 55 -0.87 13.10 1.23
CA GLU A 55 -1.65 13.69 0.15
C GLU A 55 -0.79 13.83 -1.10
N PRO A 56 -1.33 13.64 -2.30
CA PRO A 56 -0.55 13.71 -3.54
C PRO A 56 0.28 14.98 -3.71
N ASP A 57 -0.23 16.12 -3.24
CA ASP A 57 0.48 17.41 -3.34
C ASP A 57 1.47 17.66 -2.19
N SER A 58 1.55 16.75 -1.21
CA SER A 58 2.44 16.88 -0.03
C SER A 58 3.79 16.17 -0.18
N TYR A 59 3.99 15.36 -1.22
CA TYR A 59 5.22 14.60 -1.43
C TYR A 59 6.39 15.51 -1.80
N LYS A 60 7.26 15.77 -0.85
CA LYS A 60 8.50 16.56 -1.06
C LYS A 60 9.66 15.72 -1.58
N LYS A 61 9.55 14.42 -1.49
CA LYS A 61 10.53 13.42 -1.91
C LYS A 61 9.84 12.29 -2.64
N PRO A 62 10.49 11.65 -3.62
CA PRO A 62 9.97 10.39 -4.12
C PRO A 62 9.82 9.42 -2.94
N THR A 63 8.70 8.72 -2.87
CA THR A 63 8.34 7.92 -1.70
C THR A 63 8.07 6.47 -2.11
N VAL A 64 8.74 5.54 -1.43
CA VAL A 64 8.41 4.11 -1.49
C VAL A 64 7.34 3.84 -0.44
N VAL A 65 6.18 3.33 -0.86
CA VAL A 65 5.10 2.88 0.02
C VAL A 65 4.97 1.37 -0.11
N LEU A 66 5.08 0.65 1.00
CA LEU A 66 5.00 -0.80 1.05
C LEU A 66 3.91 -1.24 2.02
N PHE A 67 2.98 -2.05 1.54
CA PHE A 67 1.96 -2.73 2.35
C PHE A 67 2.38 -4.16 2.65
N TYR A 68 2.32 -4.57 3.93
CA TYR A 68 2.60 -5.93 4.35
C TYR A 68 1.61 -6.42 5.40
N ARG A 69 1.53 -7.74 5.55
CA ARG A 69 0.48 -8.42 6.31
C ARG A 69 0.62 -8.27 7.83
N GLY A 70 1.80 -7.92 8.32
CA GLY A 70 2.11 -7.79 9.75
C GLY A 70 3.44 -8.42 10.11
N GLY A 71 3.97 -8.07 11.27
CA GLY A 71 5.24 -8.57 11.78
C GLY A 71 5.24 -10.05 12.15
N TRP A 72 4.08 -10.65 12.31
CA TRP A 72 3.89 -12.09 12.50
C TRP A 72 4.16 -12.92 11.24
N CYS A 73 4.21 -12.30 10.05
CA CYS A 73 4.36 -12.99 8.77
C CYS A 73 5.86 -13.22 8.42
N PRO A 74 6.36 -14.46 8.34
CA PRO A 74 7.78 -14.73 8.10
C PRO A 74 8.26 -14.23 6.74
N TYR A 75 7.43 -14.31 5.70
CA TYR A 75 7.76 -13.78 4.36
C TYR A 75 7.83 -12.24 4.36
N CYS A 76 7.04 -11.57 5.22
CA CYS A 76 7.13 -10.14 5.40
C CYS A 76 8.46 -9.76 6.05
N ASN A 77 8.83 -10.46 7.11
CA ASN A 77 10.10 -10.22 7.83
C ASN A 77 11.32 -10.48 6.94
N ALA A 78 11.26 -11.54 6.11
CA ALA A 78 12.30 -11.81 5.12
C ALA A 78 12.43 -10.68 4.10
N GLN A 79 11.29 -10.17 3.58
CA GLN A 79 11.28 -9.02 2.66
C GLN A 79 11.84 -7.75 3.32
N LEU A 80 11.43 -7.44 4.55
CA LEU A 80 11.93 -6.27 5.28
C LEU A 80 13.45 -6.34 5.49
N SER A 81 13.98 -7.54 5.81
CA SER A 81 15.41 -7.78 5.94
C SER A 81 16.16 -7.62 4.60
N ASP A 82 15.58 -8.08 3.49
CA ASP A 82 16.15 -7.91 2.15
C ASP A 82 16.15 -6.43 1.75
N LEU A 83 15.04 -5.74 1.93
CA LEU A 83 14.92 -4.31 1.59
C LEU A 83 15.80 -3.40 2.46
N HIS A 84 16.18 -3.83 3.66
CA HIS A 84 17.15 -3.13 4.49
C HIS A 84 18.51 -2.97 3.78
N LEU A 85 18.90 -3.90 2.91
CA LEU A 85 20.13 -3.81 2.12
C LEU A 85 20.14 -2.63 1.14
N VAL A 86 18.98 -2.24 0.62
CA VAL A 86 18.85 -1.15 -0.35
C VAL A 86 18.40 0.17 0.30
N GLU A 87 17.93 0.14 1.53
CA GLU A 87 17.45 1.31 2.26
C GLU A 87 18.45 2.47 2.30
N PRO A 88 19.74 2.28 2.70
CA PRO A 88 20.70 3.37 2.73
C PRO A 88 20.90 4.04 1.35
N LYS A 89 20.85 3.23 0.29
CA LYS A 89 20.99 3.71 -1.09
C LYS A 89 19.77 4.53 -1.53
N LEU A 90 18.54 4.07 -1.22
CA LEU A 90 17.31 4.81 -1.48
C LEU A 90 17.31 6.15 -0.74
N ARG A 91 17.63 6.15 0.54
CA ARG A 91 17.67 7.38 1.37
C ARG A 91 18.71 8.38 0.85
N LYS A 92 19.93 7.91 0.52
CA LYS A 92 20.96 8.75 -0.08
C LYS A 92 20.53 9.34 -1.42
N SER A 93 19.70 8.63 -2.17
CA SER A 93 19.13 9.08 -3.44
C SER A 93 17.87 9.94 -3.29
N GLY A 94 17.56 10.38 -2.07
CA GLY A 94 16.50 11.34 -1.78
C GLY A 94 15.12 10.75 -1.50
N PHE A 95 14.98 9.42 -1.39
CA PHE A 95 13.67 8.79 -1.14
C PHE A 95 13.25 8.89 0.32
N GLU A 96 11.94 9.02 0.53
CA GLU A 96 11.27 8.61 1.76
C GLU A 96 10.82 7.14 1.62
N ILE A 97 10.84 6.39 2.73
CA ILE A 97 10.42 4.98 2.75
C ILE A 97 9.38 4.81 3.86
N VAL A 98 8.18 4.40 3.48
CA VAL A 98 7.03 4.23 4.36
C VAL A 98 6.52 2.80 4.23
N PHE A 99 6.53 2.08 5.35
CA PHE A 99 6.00 0.72 5.44
C PHE A 99 4.72 0.74 6.27
N LEU A 100 3.69 0.09 5.77
CA LEU A 100 2.34 0.05 6.32
C LEU A 100 2.00 -1.38 6.75
N SER A 101 1.85 -1.56 8.06
CA SER A 101 1.50 -2.83 8.70
C SER A 101 0.04 -2.88 9.09
N THR A 102 -0.57 -4.07 9.06
CA THR A 102 -1.88 -4.28 9.68
C THR A 102 -1.81 -4.38 11.21
N ASP A 103 -0.62 -4.44 11.77
CA ASP A 103 -0.46 -4.50 13.23
C ASP A 103 -0.94 -3.21 13.91
N ARG A 104 -1.53 -3.34 15.09
CA ARG A 104 -1.85 -2.20 15.94
C ARG A 104 -0.57 -1.39 16.27
N PRO A 105 -0.69 -0.08 16.56
CA PRO A 105 0.46 0.78 16.83
C PRO A 105 1.46 0.19 17.85
N GLU A 106 0.95 -0.42 18.91
CA GLU A 106 1.76 -0.98 20.01
C GLU A 106 2.60 -2.20 19.58
N LEU A 107 2.16 -2.89 18.51
CA LEU A 107 2.81 -4.11 18.01
C LEU A 107 3.84 -3.86 16.91
N LEU A 108 3.90 -2.64 16.35
CA LEU A 108 4.72 -2.34 15.17
C LEU A 108 6.19 -2.77 15.29
N TYR A 109 6.79 -2.58 16.43
CA TYR A 109 8.22 -2.87 16.64
C TYR A 109 8.48 -4.20 17.37
N SER A 110 7.45 -4.81 17.97
CA SER A 110 7.63 -6.03 18.78
C SER A 110 8.06 -7.25 17.95
N SER A 111 7.71 -7.26 16.66
CA SER A 111 7.99 -8.34 15.71
C SER A 111 9.25 -8.10 14.87
N LEU A 112 9.80 -6.90 14.88
CA LEU A 112 10.99 -6.55 14.11
C LEU A 112 12.25 -6.90 14.91
N LYS A 113 13.01 -7.87 14.42
CA LYS A 113 14.30 -8.27 15.02
C LYS A 113 15.44 -7.29 14.68
N ALA A 114 15.22 -6.37 13.75
CA ALA A 114 16.24 -5.42 13.31
C ALA A 114 16.25 -4.18 14.21
N THR A 115 17.37 -3.91 14.84
CA THR A 115 17.57 -2.76 15.73
C THR A 115 17.92 -1.46 15.02
N ASP A 116 18.18 -1.52 13.70
CA ASP A 116 18.71 -0.38 12.92
C ASP A 116 17.81 -0.09 11.70
N ILE A 117 16.54 0.23 12.00
CA ILE A 117 15.53 0.53 10.99
C ILE A 117 15.42 2.03 10.83
N HIS A 118 15.69 2.53 9.61
CA HIS A 118 15.59 3.96 9.27
C HIS A 118 14.40 4.32 8.38
N TYR A 119 13.56 3.35 8.01
CA TYR A 119 12.29 3.63 7.32
C TYR A 119 11.18 3.99 8.31
N THR A 120 10.18 4.72 7.81
CA THR A 120 8.99 5.03 8.60
C THR A 120 8.05 3.83 8.62
N LEU A 121 7.84 3.25 9.80
CA LEU A 121 6.90 2.16 10.00
C LEU A 121 5.62 2.72 10.62
N LEU A 122 4.48 2.45 9.99
CA LEU A 122 3.16 2.92 10.39
C LEU A 122 2.16 1.77 10.51
N SER A 123 1.22 1.94 11.42
CA SER A 123 0.07 1.07 11.59
C SER A 123 -1.06 1.51 10.68
N ASP A 124 -1.52 0.60 9.85
CA ASP A 124 -2.75 0.67 9.07
C ASP A 124 -3.73 -0.41 9.55
N SER A 125 -3.91 -0.54 10.86
CA SER A 125 -4.66 -1.65 11.48
C SER A 125 -6.13 -1.69 11.08
N HIS A 126 -6.72 -0.56 10.67
CA HIS A 126 -8.05 -0.47 10.09
C HIS A 126 -8.07 -0.56 8.56
N LEU A 127 -6.89 -0.75 7.95
CA LEU A 127 -6.71 -0.90 6.50
C LEU A 127 -7.20 0.31 5.67
N GLU A 128 -7.24 1.50 6.26
CA GLU A 128 -7.70 2.72 5.57
C GLU A 128 -6.78 3.06 4.38
N ALA A 129 -5.46 3.01 4.60
CA ALA A 129 -4.49 3.22 3.54
C ALA A 129 -4.55 2.09 2.49
N ALA A 130 -4.59 0.83 2.93
CA ALA A 130 -4.64 -0.31 2.02
C ALA A 130 -5.95 -0.34 1.19
N LYS A 131 -7.09 0.07 1.77
CA LYS A 131 -8.36 0.24 1.06
C LYS A 131 -8.28 1.36 0.03
N ALA A 132 -7.66 2.50 0.36
CA ALA A 132 -7.46 3.60 -0.58
C ALA A 132 -6.59 3.19 -1.79
N PHE A 133 -5.62 2.29 -1.59
CA PHE A 133 -4.80 1.70 -2.65
C PHE A 133 -5.42 0.46 -3.31
N HIS A 134 -6.65 0.09 -2.97
CA HIS A 134 -7.36 -1.07 -3.52
C HIS A 134 -6.56 -2.38 -3.44
N VAL A 135 -5.84 -2.59 -2.34
CA VAL A 135 -5.00 -3.79 -2.15
C VAL A 135 -5.53 -4.74 -1.08
N VAL A 136 -6.74 -4.51 -0.56
CA VAL A 136 -7.36 -5.30 0.52
C VAL A 136 -8.24 -6.41 -0.05
N TYR A 137 -8.27 -7.55 0.66
CA TYR A 137 -9.18 -8.66 0.41
C TYR A 137 -9.68 -9.27 1.73
N HIS A 138 -10.85 -9.96 1.71
CA HIS A 138 -11.36 -10.74 2.83
C HIS A 138 -10.60 -12.06 2.98
N VAL A 139 -10.21 -12.37 4.21
CA VAL A 139 -9.54 -13.64 4.54
C VAL A 139 -10.60 -14.69 4.80
N ASP A 140 -10.60 -15.77 4.05
CA ASP A 140 -11.56 -16.87 4.21
C ASP A 140 -11.37 -17.62 5.53
N ALA A 141 -12.43 -18.33 5.97
CA ALA A 141 -12.46 -19.02 7.25
C ALA A 141 -11.39 -20.13 7.37
N ALA A 142 -11.05 -20.81 6.27
CA ALA A 142 -10.04 -21.86 6.26
C ALA A 142 -8.64 -21.27 6.47
N THR A 143 -8.35 -20.14 5.80
CA THR A 143 -7.11 -19.40 5.99
C THR A 143 -7.00 -18.86 7.42
N LEU A 144 -8.07 -18.31 8.00
CA LEU A 144 -8.09 -17.87 9.39
C LEU A 144 -7.83 -19.01 10.38
N ALA A 145 -8.45 -20.18 10.16
CA ALA A 145 -8.20 -21.37 10.98
C ALA A 145 -6.72 -21.77 10.93
N LYS A 146 -6.15 -21.82 9.72
CA LYS A 146 -4.73 -22.14 9.53
C LYS A 146 -3.80 -21.10 10.18
N MET A 147 -4.13 -19.82 10.12
CA MET A 147 -3.35 -18.77 10.81
C MET A 147 -3.32 -19.02 12.32
N ARG A 148 -4.46 -19.38 12.92
CA ARG A 148 -4.54 -19.72 14.36
C ARG A 148 -3.70 -20.94 14.72
N GLU A 149 -3.66 -21.96 13.87
CA GLU A 149 -2.76 -23.14 14.06
C GLU A 149 -1.29 -22.74 14.12
N TYR A 150 -0.90 -21.68 13.39
CA TYR A 150 0.45 -21.09 13.45
C TYR A 150 0.62 -20.05 14.56
N GLY A 151 -0.34 -19.93 15.48
CA GLY A 151 -0.28 -18.99 16.59
C GLY A 151 -0.57 -17.53 16.21
N VAL A 152 -1.17 -17.28 15.05
CA VAL A 152 -1.55 -15.95 14.61
C VAL A 152 -3.04 -15.72 14.85
N ASP A 153 -3.34 -14.85 15.81
CA ASP A 153 -4.68 -14.31 16.02
C ASP A 153 -4.79 -12.94 15.31
N LEU A 154 -5.49 -12.93 14.16
CA LEU A 154 -5.59 -11.72 13.35
C LEU A 154 -6.35 -10.61 14.07
N GLU A 155 -7.40 -10.92 14.82
CA GLU A 155 -8.15 -9.94 15.61
C GLU A 155 -7.27 -9.31 16.71
N ALA A 156 -6.47 -10.12 17.38
CA ALA A 156 -5.53 -9.64 18.39
C ALA A 156 -4.43 -8.75 17.81
N THR A 157 -3.97 -9.03 16.60
CA THR A 157 -2.90 -8.25 15.96
C THR A 157 -3.39 -6.94 15.34
N THR A 158 -4.56 -6.95 14.70
CA THR A 158 -5.15 -5.77 14.05
C THR A 158 -6.01 -4.92 14.99
N GLY A 159 -6.64 -5.55 15.98
CA GLY A 159 -7.64 -4.92 16.84
C GLY A 159 -9.00 -4.78 16.19
N THR A 160 -9.24 -5.46 15.05
CA THR A 160 -10.49 -5.42 14.29
C THR A 160 -11.05 -6.84 14.07
N LYS A 161 -12.31 -6.95 13.67
CA LYS A 161 -13.00 -8.23 13.39
C LYS A 161 -13.33 -8.44 11.92
N GLU A 162 -12.89 -7.54 11.05
CA GLU A 162 -13.21 -7.56 9.63
C GLU A 162 -12.54 -8.71 8.88
N HIS A 163 -11.49 -9.31 9.46
CA HIS A 163 -10.72 -10.40 8.87
C HIS A 163 -10.22 -10.08 7.46
N GLU A 164 -9.65 -8.90 7.32
CA GLU A 164 -9.12 -8.38 6.06
C GLU A 164 -7.60 -8.30 6.12
N LEU A 165 -6.95 -8.48 4.97
CA LEU A 165 -5.51 -8.33 4.82
C LEU A 165 -5.17 -7.63 3.50
N PRO A 166 -4.04 -6.91 3.43
CA PRO A 166 -3.55 -6.43 2.15
C PRO A 166 -2.85 -7.55 1.38
N VAL A 167 -2.99 -7.54 0.06
CA VAL A 167 -2.03 -8.14 -0.84
C VAL A 167 -0.71 -7.38 -0.67
N PRO A 168 0.42 -8.07 -0.42
CA PRO A 168 1.71 -7.40 -0.31
C PRO A 168 2.02 -6.61 -1.57
N SER A 169 2.16 -5.30 -1.41
CA SER A 169 2.27 -4.38 -2.54
C SER A 169 3.31 -3.31 -2.28
N VAL A 170 3.99 -2.89 -3.33
CA VAL A 170 4.98 -1.81 -3.29
C VAL A 170 4.64 -0.79 -4.37
N PHE A 171 4.61 0.47 -3.97
CA PHE A 171 4.41 1.62 -4.86
C PHE A 171 5.61 2.56 -4.76
N ILE A 172 5.98 3.18 -5.87
CA ILE A 172 6.87 4.33 -5.86
C ILE A 172 6.08 5.52 -6.38
N ILE A 173 6.01 6.56 -5.57
CA ILE A 173 5.28 7.80 -5.84
C ILE A 173 6.30 8.91 -5.99
N ASP A 174 6.21 9.71 -7.05
CA ASP A 174 7.10 10.84 -7.28
C ASP A 174 6.65 12.11 -6.51
N THR A 175 7.42 13.17 -6.62
CA THR A 175 7.14 14.46 -5.96
C THR A 175 5.91 15.19 -6.50
N SER A 176 5.34 14.74 -7.64
CA SER A 176 4.06 15.24 -8.14
C SER A 176 2.86 14.47 -7.57
N GLY A 177 3.09 13.45 -6.71
CA GLY A 177 2.07 12.56 -6.21
C GLY A 177 1.59 11.52 -7.24
N THR A 178 2.36 11.30 -8.30
CA THR A 178 2.04 10.32 -9.34
C THR A 178 2.71 8.98 -9.05
N ILE A 179 1.97 7.88 -9.17
CA ILE A 179 2.48 6.52 -9.04
C ILE A 179 3.36 6.21 -10.26
N ARG A 180 4.63 5.88 -10.03
CA ARG A 180 5.62 5.57 -11.05
C ARG A 180 5.98 4.09 -11.14
N PHE A 181 5.71 3.36 -10.09
CA PHE A 181 5.92 1.91 -10.04
C PHE A 181 4.86 1.26 -9.17
N VAL A 182 4.43 0.08 -9.58
CA VAL A 182 3.50 -0.78 -8.84
C VAL A 182 4.02 -2.21 -8.90
N TYR A 183 4.13 -2.84 -7.75
CA TYR A 183 4.25 -4.28 -7.59
C TYR A 183 3.16 -4.75 -6.64
N SER A 184 2.41 -5.75 -7.03
CA SER A 184 1.41 -6.40 -6.19
C SER A 184 1.31 -7.86 -6.60
N ASN A 185 1.43 -8.78 -5.65
CA ASN A 185 1.35 -10.20 -5.96
C ASN A 185 0.36 -10.90 -5.01
N PRO A 186 -0.71 -11.52 -5.55
CA PRO A 186 -1.69 -12.26 -4.75
C PRO A 186 -1.09 -13.48 -4.02
N ASP A 187 -0.01 -14.05 -4.52
CA ASP A 187 0.79 -15.02 -3.78
C ASP A 187 1.70 -14.27 -2.79
N TYR A 188 1.28 -14.27 -1.53
CA TYR A 188 2.00 -13.55 -0.47
C TYR A 188 3.40 -14.11 -0.16
N THR A 189 3.79 -15.24 -0.71
CA THR A 189 5.13 -15.82 -0.57
C THR A 189 6.12 -15.22 -1.56
N ILE A 190 5.64 -14.69 -2.70
CA ILE A 190 6.44 -14.06 -3.73
C ILE A 190 6.56 -12.56 -3.44
N ARG A 191 7.79 -12.06 -3.34
CA ARG A 191 8.06 -10.69 -2.91
C ARG A 191 8.93 -9.95 -3.90
N LEU A 192 8.76 -8.61 -3.95
CA LEU A 192 9.71 -7.74 -4.63
C LEU A 192 11.02 -7.74 -3.85
N GLY A 193 12.12 -8.12 -4.49
CA GLY A 193 13.45 -8.09 -3.90
C GLY A 193 14.11 -6.71 -3.97
N ALA A 194 15.17 -6.52 -3.19
CA ALA A 194 15.90 -5.25 -3.04
C ALA A 194 16.44 -4.72 -4.38
N ASP A 195 17.05 -5.56 -5.20
CA ASP A 195 17.60 -5.15 -6.50
C ASP A 195 16.51 -4.67 -7.46
N ALA A 196 15.37 -5.36 -7.50
CA ALA A 196 14.25 -4.97 -8.34
C ALA A 196 13.62 -3.65 -7.87
N LEU A 197 13.50 -3.44 -6.55
CA LEU A 197 13.06 -2.16 -5.99
C LEU A 197 14.02 -1.03 -6.36
N TRP A 198 15.34 -1.25 -6.23
CA TRP A 198 16.33 -0.25 -6.61
C TRP A 198 16.26 0.08 -8.10
N ALA A 199 16.19 -0.92 -8.97
CA ALA A 199 16.08 -0.70 -10.41
C ALA A 199 14.84 0.15 -10.77
N ALA A 200 13.70 -0.08 -10.11
CA ALA A 200 12.50 0.71 -10.31
C ALA A 200 12.61 2.15 -9.76
N ALA A 201 13.34 2.34 -8.65
CA ALA A 201 13.51 3.63 -8.00
C ALA A 201 14.57 4.53 -8.71
N GLN A 202 15.60 3.94 -9.29
CA GLN A 202 16.75 4.64 -9.84
C GLN A 202 16.40 5.80 -10.81
N PRO A 203 15.42 5.69 -11.72
CA PRO A 203 15.03 6.79 -12.61
C PRO A 203 14.47 8.02 -11.89
N LEU A 204 14.02 7.87 -10.64
CA LEU A 204 13.41 8.92 -9.83
C LEU A 204 14.36 9.48 -8.76
N ALA A 205 15.61 9.04 -8.73
CA ALA A 205 16.61 9.52 -7.79
C ALA A 205 16.86 11.03 -7.98
N THR A 206 16.72 11.80 -6.90
CA THR A 206 16.90 13.26 -6.91
C THR A 206 18.33 13.68 -6.62
N VAL A 207 19.14 12.78 -6.08
CA VAL A 207 20.56 12.96 -5.78
C VAL A 207 21.33 11.83 -6.49
N LYS A 208 22.31 12.20 -7.28
CA LYS A 208 23.21 11.27 -8.01
C LYS A 208 24.40 10.86 -7.16
#